data_416f83d06e7c077abef1a406d165914d
#
_entry.id   416f83d06e7c077abef1a406d165914d
#
_cell.length_a   1.000
_cell.length_b   1.000
_cell.length_c   1.000
_cell.angle_alpha   90.00
_cell.angle_beta   90.00
_cell.angle_gamma   90.00
#
_symmetry.space_group_name_H-M   'P 1'
#
loop_
_entity.id
_entity.type
_entity.pdbx_description
1 polymer ?
#
loop_
_entity_poly.entity_id
_entity_poly.type
_entity_poly.pdbx_seq_one_letter_code
_entity_poly.pdbx_strand_id
1 'polypeptide(L)'
;MIKLGNTTIITDPVFSKNAGPLIFGPKRFTEPALNLKEIPPVDVFLLTHNHYDHQDMMTIRRFPFKNTKVMAPLKLGKYFEKNGYSDVNEMDWYEEIIINEKMKITFLPAVHWSKRSLTDTNKSLWGNFLIEYDGKKILFACDTGVGNIYKEI
;
A
#
# COMPACT_ATOMS: atom_id res chain seq x y z
N MET A 1 -9.27 -2.48 4.55
CA MET A 1 -9.40 -3.78 3.84
C MET A 1 -10.67 -3.75 3.00
N ILE A 2 -10.59 -4.21 1.76
CA ILE A 2 -11.67 -4.18 0.76
C ILE A 2 -11.89 -5.60 0.26
N LYS A 3 -13.14 -6.06 0.16
CA LYS A 3 -13.47 -7.35 -0.45
C LYS A 3 -14.34 -7.13 -1.68
N LEU A 4 -13.89 -7.61 -2.84
CA LEU A 4 -14.56 -7.51 -4.13
C LEU A 4 -14.67 -8.90 -4.75
N GLY A 5 -15.87 -9.45 -4.75
CA GLY A 5 -16.08 -10.86 -5.08
C GLY A 5 -15.27 -11.77 -4.16
N ASN A 6 -14.40 -12.58 -4.74
CA ASN A 6 -13.52 -13.50 -3.99
C ASN A 6 -12.16 -12.89 -3.66
N THR A 7 -11.85 -11.66 -4.12
CA THR A 7 -10.57 -11.01 -3.90
C THR A 7 -10.60 -10.11 -2.66
N THR A 8 -9.67 -10.32 -1.74
CA THR A 8 -9.47 -9.50 -0.55
C THR A 8 -8.22 -8.63 -0.73
N ILE A 9 -8.38 -7.33 -0.62
CA ILE A 9 -7.32 -6.32 -0.78
C ILE A 9 -7.07 -5.66 0.57
N ILE A 10 -5.81 -5.52 0.97
CA ILE A 10 -5.40 -4.69 2.09
C ILE A 10 -4.61 -3.48 1.59
N THR A 11 -4.85 -2.32 2.19
CA THR A 11 -4.27 -1.04 1.77
C THR A 11 -3.52 -0.42 2.94
N ASP A 12 -2.25 -0.06 2.76
CA ASP A 12 -1.37 0.59 3.75
C ASP A 12 -1.61 0.11 5.19
N PRO A 13 -1.51 -1.21 5.49
CA PRO A 13 -1.85 -1.71 6.81
C PRO A 13 -0.79 -1.32 7.83
N VAL A 14 -1.22 -0.62 8.89
CA VAL A 14 -0.38 -0.21 10.01
C VAL A 14 -0.92 -0.85 11.29
N PHE A 15 -0.18 -1.80 11.86
CA PHE A 15 -0.50 -2.48 13.11
C PHE A 15 0.45 -2.11 14.27
N SER A 16 1.48 -1.31 13.99
CA SER A 16 2.37 -0.77 15.01
C SER A 16 1.63 0.20 15.94
N LYS A 17 2.12 0.31 17.18
CA LYS A 17 1.59 1.26 18.17
C LYS A 17 1.92 2.71 17.87
N ASN A 18 2.97 2.96 17.07
CA ASN A 18 3.43 4.29 16.69
C ASN A 18 3.93 4.32 15.25
N ALA A 19 3.74 5.44 14.59
CA ALA A 19 4.21 5.72 13.23
C ALA A 19 5.55 6.45 13.29
N GLY A 20 6.64 5.69 13.35
CA GLY A 20 7.99 6.25 13.42
C GLY A 20 9.08 5.20 13.56
N PRO A 21 10.36 5.61 13.59
CA PRO A 21 11.46 4.69 13.78
C PRO A 21 11.45 4.14 15.20
N LEU A 22 11.49 2.80 15.34
CA LEU A 22 11.50 2.07 16.61
C LEU A 22 10.30 2.44 17.51
N ILE A 23 10.56 3.14 18.61
CA ILE A 23 9.54 3.58 19.59
C ILE A 23 9.17 5.06 19.46
N PHE A 24 9.76 5.76 18.49
CA PHE A 24 9.53 7.18 18.26
C PHE A 24 8.39 7.40 17.27
N GLY A 25 7.89 8.62 17.21
CA GLY A 25 6.81 9.05 16.33
C GLY A 25 5.44 9.08 17.03
N PRO A 26 4.41 9.56 16.32
CA PRO A 26 3.05 9.65 16.82
C PRO A 26 2.53 8.28 17.25
N LYS A 27 1.90 8.22 18.41
CA LYS A 27 1.20 7.01 18.90
C LYS A 27 -0.21 6.99 18.34
N ARG A 28 -0.71 5.77 18.05
CA ARG A 28 -2.12 5.63 17.72
C ARG A 28 -3.00 5.90 18.94
N PHE A 29 -4.18 6.45 18.70
CA PHE A 29 -5.17 6.73 19.74
C PHE A 29 -6.05 5.52 20.04
N THR A 30 -6.36 4.72 19.01
CA THR A 30 -7.24 3.55 19.08
C THR A 30 -6.53 2.33 18.54
N GLU A 31 -6.84 1.16 19.08
CA GLU A 31 -6.32 -0.11 18.53
C GLU A 31 -6.92 -0.36 17.14
N PRO A 32 -6.21 -1.11 16.26
CA PRO A 32 -6.78 -1.56 14.99
C PRO A 32 -8.04 -2.39 15.22
N ALA A 33 -8.99 -2.31 14.30
CA ALA A 33 -10.23 -3.11 14.36
C ALA A 33 -9.98 -4.63 14.36
N LEU A 34 -8.87 -5.06 13.77
CA LEU A 34 -8.38 -6.44 13.77
C LEU A 34 -6.90 -6.43 14.17
N ASN A 35 -6.44 -7.47 14.84
CA ASN A 35 -5.00 -7.69 15.00
C ASN A 35 -4.46 -8.60 13.87
N LEU A 36 -3.13 -8.68 13.73
CA LEU A 36 -2.48 -9.45 12.65
C LEU A 36 -2.87 -10.94 12.62
N LYS A 37 -3.29 -11.52 13.75
CA LYS A 37 -3.68 -12.94 13.82
C LYS A 37 -5.12 -13.15 13.35
N GLU A 38 -5.92 -12.11 13.33
CA GLU A 38 -7.35 -12.15 12.96
C GLU A 38 -7.59 -11.76 11.50
N ILE A 39 -6.55 -11.30 10.79
CA ILE A 39 -6.66 -10.95 9.38
C ILE A 39 -6.98 -12.21 8.57
N PRO A 40 -8.06 -12.21 7.77
CA PRO A 40 -8.33 -13.31 6.85
C PRO A 40 -7.26 -13.38 5.75
N PRO A 41 -7.22 -14.45 4.95
CA PRO A 41 -6.37 -14.51 3.77
C PRO A 41 -6.53 -13.27 2.88
N VAL A 42 -5.41 -12.70 2.46
CA VAL A 42 -5.34 -11.48 1.65
C VAL A 42 -4.69 -11.82 0.31
N ASP A 43 -5.37 -11.49 -0.77
CA ASP A 43 -4.91 -11.76 -2.13
C ASP A 43 -3.98 -10.65 -2.64
N VAL A 44 -4.28 -9.38 -2.30
CA VAL A 44 -3.54 -8.21 -2.78
C VAL A 44 -3.18 -7.29 -1.62
N PHE A 45 -1.91 -6.88 -1.56
CA PHE A 45 -1.38 -5.88 -0.64
C PHE A 45 -0.99 -4.63 -1.43
N LEU A 46 -1.65 -3.50 -1.19
CA LEU A 46 -1.33 -2.22 -1.81
C LEU A 46 -0.56 -1.34 -0.82
N LEU A 47 0.60 -0.82 -1.25
CA LEU A 47 1.38 0.18 -0.54
C LEU A 47 1.44 1.45 -1.38
N THR A 48 1.04 2.59 -0.83
CA THR A 48 0.98 3.86 -1.57
C THR A 48 2.30 4.64 -1.56
N HIS A 49 3.01 4.66 -0.44
CA HIS A 49 4.30 5.34 -0.29
C HIS A 49 5.04 4.91 0.99
N ASN A 50 6.20 5.50 1.25
CA ASN A 50 7.13 5.02 2.28
C ASN A 50 7.07 5.76 3.62
N HIS A 51 6.13 6.66 3.87
CA HIS A 51 5.98 7.28 5.19
C HIS A 51 5.67 6.24 6.27
N TYR A 52 5.99 6.54 7.52
CA TYR A 52 5.91 5.57 8.63
C TYR A 52 4.49 5.15 8.97
N ASP A 53 3.52 6.00 8.70
CA ASP A 53 2.08 5.79 8.90
C ASP A 53 1.39 5.08 7.71
N HIS A 54 2.15 4.70 6.68
CA HIS A 54 1.72 3.88 5.55
C HIS A 54 2.57 2.63 5.40
N GLN A 55 3.89 2.75 5.29
CA GLN A 55 4.81 1.62 5.24
C GLN A 55 5.23 1.20 6.67
N ASP A 56 4.42 0.41 7.33
CA ASP A 56 4.75 -0.16 8.64
C ASP A 56 5.62 -1.42 8.49
N MET A 57 6.89 -1.27 8.80
CA MET A 57 7.86 -2.38 8.71
C MET A 57 7.58 -3.53 9.67
N MET A 58 6.95 -3.27 10.83
CA MET A 58 6.53 -4.33 11.74
C MET A 58 5.41 -5.15 11.09
N THR A 59 4.44 -4.48 10.49
CA THR A 59 3.36 -5.15 9.75
C THR A 59 3.93 -5.96 8.59
N ILE A 60 4.75 -5.38 7.71
CA ILE A 60 5.36 -6.09 6.57
C ILE A 60 6.10 -7.35 7.05
N ARG A 61 6.90 -7.24 8.11
CA ARG A 61 7.67 -8.35 8.68
C ARG A 61 6.79 -9.47 9.23
N ARG A 62 5.73 -9.12 9.96
CA ARG A 62 4.87 -10.06 10.71
C ARG A 62 3.61 -10.47 9.96
N PHE A 63 3.36 -9.93 8.79
CA PHE A 63 2.18 -10.26 7.99
C PHE A 63 2.14 -11.77 7.69
N PRO A 64 1.02 -12.45 7.95
CA PRO A 64 0.98 -13.91 7.92
C PRO A 64 1.00 -14.51 6.52
N PHE A 65 0.60 -13.77 5.49
CA PHE A 65 0.44 -14.26 4.13
C PHE A 65 1.55 -13.73 3.22
N LYS A 66 2.66 -14.48 3.08
CA LYS A 66 3.82 -14.06 2.29
C LYS A 66 3.70 -14.32 0.79
N ASN A 67 2.69 -15.09 0.39
CA ASN A 67 2.30 -15.32 -1.00
C ASN A 67 1.29 -14.28 -1.54
N THR A 68 0.88 -13.31 -0.72
CA THR A 68 0.03 -12.19 -1.15
C THR A 68 0.73 -11.42 -2.27
N LYS A 69 -0.01 -11.11 -3.35
CA LYS A 69 0.47 -10.25 -4.43
C LYS A 69 0.66 -8.83 -3.91
N VAL A 70 1.89 -8.39 -3.84
CA VAL A 70 2.25 -7.02 -3.42
C VAL A 70 2.30 -6.11 -4.64
N MET A 71 1.66 -4.97 -4.55
CA MET A 71 1.81 -3.83 -5.46
C MET A 71 2.35 -2.66 -4.65
N ALA A 72 3.52 -2.20 -5.01
CA ALA A 72 4.23 -1.13 -4.32
C ALA A 72 4.84 -0.15 -5.32
N PRO A 73 5.03 1.12 -4.98
CA PRO A 73 5.73 2.07 -5.82
C PRO A 73 7.17 1.64 -6.10
N LEU A 74 7.73 2.10 -7.21
CA LEU A 74 9.14 1.88 -7.56
C LEU A 74 10.08 2.13 -6.38
N LYS A 75 11.04 1.20 -6.20
CA LYS A 75 12.08 1.16 -5.15
C LYS A 75 11.58 0.77 -3.74
N LEU A 76 10.33 0.36 -3.59
CA LEU A 76 9.79 -0.12 -2.31
C LEU A 76 9.64 -1.65 -2.22
N GLY A 77 9.67 -2.37 -3.34
CA GLY A 77 9.54 -3.84 -3.40
C GLY A 77 10.56 -4.57 -2.54
N LYS A 78 11.80 -4.09 -2.51
CA LYS A 78 12.89 -4.66 -1.69
C LYS A 78 12.55 -4.86 -0.20
N TYR A 79 11.63 -4.06 0.35
CA TYR A 79 11.20 -4.20 1.75
C TYR A 79 10.31 -5.43 1.94
N PHE A 80 9.58 -5.81 0.92
CA PHE A 80 8.74 -7.01 0.92
C PHE A 80 9.58 -8.26 0.64
N GLU A 81 10.41 -8.22 -0.41
CA GLU A 81 11.29 -9.34 -0.80
C GLU A 81 12.18 -9.79 0.36
N LYS A 82 12.84 -8.84 1.06
CA LYS A 82 13.67 -9.10 2.25
C LYS A 82 12.88 -9.70 3.43
N ASN A 83 11.57 -9.63 3.41
CA ASN A 83 10.68 -10.19 4.42
C ASN A 83 9.89 -11.41 3.94
N GLY A 84 10.34 -12.04 2.83
CA GLY A 84 9.88 -13.34 2.37
C GLY A 84 8.63 -13.33 1.50
N TYR A 85 8.23 -12.18 0.96
CA TYR A 85 7.15 -12.13 -0.04
C TYR A 85 7.64 -12.64 -1.38
N SER A 86 6.85 -13.47 -2.04
CA SER A 86 7.22 -14.16 -3.29
C SER A 86 6.64 -13.52 -4.54
N ASP A 87 5.61 -12.69 -4.43
CA ASP A 87 4.95 -12.01 -5.56
C ASP A 87 4.96 -10.49 -5.32
N VAL A 88 6.05 -9.83 -5.69
CA VAL A 88 6.27 -8.39 -5.47
C VAL A 88 6.36 -7.68 -6.79
N ASN A 89 5.47 -6.71 -7.00
CA ASN A 89 5.36 -5.94 -8.22
C ASN A 89 5.60 -4.46 -7.88
N GLU A 90 6.72 -3.90 -8.35
CA GLU A 90 6.95 -2.46 -8.31
C GLU A 90 6.24 -1.80 -9.49
N MET A 91 5.57 -0.67 -9.25
CA MET A 91 4.75 0.02 -10.23
C MET A 91 5.21 1.46 -10.42
N ASP A 92 5.30 1.90 -11.67
CA ASP A 92 5.38 3.31 -12.06
C ASP A 92 3.97 3.89 -12.25
N TRP A 93 3.86 5.21 -12.32
CA TRP A 93 2.57 5.87 -12.58
C TRP A 93 1.99 5.41 -13.92
N TYR A 94 0.68 5.20 -13.92
CA TYR A 94 -0.15 4.70 -15.02
C TYR A 94 0.11 3.24 -15.40
N GLU A 95 0.96 2.52 -14.69
CA GLU A 95 1.07 1.07 -14.87
C GLU A 95 -0.13 0.34 -14.29
N GLU A 96 -0.51 -0.73 -14.98
CA GLU A 96 -1.70 -1.53 -14.70
C GLU A 96 -1.33 -2.98 -14.45
N ILE A 97 -1.99 -3.61 -13.50
CA ILE A 97 -1.88 -5.05 -13.27
C ILE A 97 -3.29 -5.66 -13.27
N ILE A 98 -3.48 -6.66 -14.12
CA ILE A 98 -4.71 -7.46 -14.17
C ILE A 98 -4.62 -8.52 -13.08
N ILE A 99 -5.57 -8.50 -12.15
CA ILE A 99 -5.66 -9.48 -11.06
C ILE A 99 -6.43 -10.71 -11.51
N ASN A 100 -7.53 -10.50 -12.22
CA ASN A 100 -8.36 -11.53 -12.83
C ASN A 100 -9.24 -10.93 -13.94
N GLU A 101 -10.09 -11.73 -14.57
CA GLU A 101 -10.96 -11.30 -15.69
C GLU A 101 -11.84 -10.09 -15.38
N LYS A 102 -12.14 -9.83 -14.09
CA LYS A 102 -13.04 -8.75 -13.65
C LYS A 102 -12.30 -7.63 -12.91
N MET A 103 -11.02 -7.80 -12.57
CA MET A 103 -10.30 -6.86 -11.74
C MET A 103 -8.98 -6.42 -12.35
N LYS A 104 -8.83 -5.11 -12.44
CA LYS A 104 -7.60 -4.42 -12.82
C LYS A 104 -7.26 -3.37 -11.76
N ILE A 105 -6.00 -3.19 -11.47
CA ILE A 105 -5.51 -2.16 -10.55
C ILE A 105 -4.47 -1.32 -11.27
N THR A 106 -4.69 0.00 -11.29
CA THR A 106 -3.80 0.99 -11.89
C THR A 106 -3.15 1.82 -10.79
N PHE A 107 -1.84 2.04 -10.87
CA PHE A 107 -1.13 2.95 -9.98
C PHE A 107 -1.13 4.36 -10.59
N LEU A 108 -1.57 5.36 -9.83
CA LEU A 108 -1.79 6.72 -10.29
C LEU A 108 -0.97 7.73 -9.48
N PRO A 109 -0.55 8.85 -10.10
CA PRO A 109 0.18 9.88 -9.38
C PRO A 109 -0.65 10.52 -8.26
N ALA A 110 0.03 11.11 -7.27
CA ALA A 110 -0.55 11.89 -6.19
C ALA A 110 0.25 13.17 -5.96
N VAL A 111 -0.41 14.23 -5.48
CA VAL A 111 0.25 15.46 -5.05
C VAL A 111 0.80 15.23 -3.65
N HIS A 112 1.91 14.51 -3.58
CA HIS A 112 2.54 14.09 -2.34
C HIS A 112 4.06 13.93 -2.52
N TRP A 113 4.74 13.26 -1.63
CA TRP A 113 6.18 13.02 -1.60
C TRP A 113 6.51 11.74 -0.84
N SER A 114 7.75 11.31 -0.94
CA SER A 114 8.23 10.15 -0.20
C SER A 114 9.44 10.50 0.65
N LYS A 115 9.52 9.99 1.89
CA LYS A 115 10.66 10.10 2.78
C LYS A 115 10.54 9.14 3.95
N ARG A 116 11.67 8.54 4.34
CA ARG A 116 11.76 7.69 5.53
C ARG A 116 13.04 7.92 6.33
N SER A 117 14.02 8.58 5.74
CA SER A 117 15.31 8.91 6.35
C SER A 117 15.72 10.35 6.04
N LEU A 118 16.86 10.78 6.57
CA LEU A 118 17.37 12.13 6.31
C LEU A 118 17.82 12.33 4.85
N THR A 119 18.10 11.25 4.12
CA THR A 119 18.75 11.29 2.80
C THR A 119 17.95 10.68 1.68
N ASP A 120 16.69 10.28 1.89
CA ASP A 120 15.89 9.53 0.91
C ASP A 120 14.65 10.27 0.40
N THR A 121 14.55 11.57 0.62
CA THR A 121 13.44 12.39 0.11
C THR A 121 13.29 12.20 -1.40
N ASN A 122 12.09 11.80 -1.83
CA ASN A 122 11.69 11.52 -3.22
C ASN A 122 12.60 10.50 -3.95
N LYS A 123 13.24 9.60 -3.22
CA LYS A 123 14.05 8.52 -3.82
C LYS A 123 13.26 7.24 -4.11
N SER A 124 12.05 7.11 -3.62
CA SER A 124 11.04 6.13 -4.03
C SER A 124 9.82 6.83 -4.59
N LEU A 125 9.01 6.14 -5.36
CA LEU A 125 7.77 6.69 -5.89
C LEU A 125 6.66 6.69 -4.84
N TRP A 126 5.55 7.37 -5.14
CA TRP A 126 4.33 7.46 -4.33
C TRP A 126 3.12 7.64 -5.24
N GLY A 127 1.93 7.26 -4.79
CA GLY A 127 0.73 7.43 -5.60
C GLY A 127 -0.52 6.82 -5.00
N ASN A 128 -1.58 6.84 -5.80
CA ASN A 128 -2.90 6.30 -5.52
C ASN A 128 -3.10 4.97 -6.24
N PHE A 129 -4.09 4.18 -5.84
CA PHE A 129 -4.52 3.01 -6.58
C PHE A 129 -5.97 3.15 -7.06
N LEU A 130 -6.17 3.05 -8.36
CA LEU A 130 -7.49 2.88 -8.95
C LEU A 130 -7.77 1.39 -9.09
N ILE A 131 -8.78 0.91 -8.40
CA ILE A 131 -9.24 -0.48 -8.45
C ILE A 131 -10.50 -0.50 -9.30
N GLU A 132 -10.43 -1.18 -10.45
CA GLU A 132 -11.56 -1.41 -11.33
C GLU A 132 -12.05 -2.85 -11.14
N TYR A 133 -13.31 -3.02 -10.81
CA TYR A 133 -13.94 -4.32 -10.61
C TYR A 133 -15.36 -4.36 -11.15
N ASP A 134 -15.61 -5.26 -12.10
CA ASP A 134 -16.94 -5.51 -12.69
C ASP A 134 -17.68 -4.20 -13.10
N GLY A 135 -16.94 -3.32 -13.81
CA GLY A 135 -17.44 -2.02 -14.29
C GLY A 135 -17.51 -0.92 -13.22
N LYS A 136 -17.14 -1.21 -11.97
CA LYS A 136 -17.07 -0.22 -10.88
C LYS A 136 -15.65 0.24 -10.67
N LYS A 137 -15.48 1.50 -10.22
CA LYS A 137 -14.18 2.11 -9.92
C LYS A 137 -14.12 2.55 -8.47
N ILE A 138 -13.05 2.19 -7.79
CA ILE A 138 -12.73 2.59 -6.42
C ILE A 138 -11.36 3.24 -6.45
N LEU A 139 -11.27 4.52 -6.11
CA LEU A 139 -10.00 5.20 -5.91
C LEU A 139 -9.59 5.08 -4.44
N PHE A 140 -8.52 4.34 -4.19
CA PHE A 140 -7.81 4.41 -2.92
C PHE A 140 -6.82 5.58 -3.00
N ALA A 141 -7.32 6.77 -2.64
CA ALA A 141 -6.51 7.97 -2.55
C ALA A 141 -5.70 7.93 -1.25
N CYS A 142 -4.40 7.92 -1.39
CA CYS A 142 -3.48 8.04 -0.25
C CYS A 142 -3.40 9.50 0.24
N ASP A 143 -2.35 9.84 0.94
CA ASP A 143 -2.03 11.22 1.26
C ASP A 143 -1.81 12.00 -0.04
N THR A 144 -2.62 13.03 -0.24
CA THR A 144 -2.54 13.85 -1.43
C THR A 144 -3.01 15.28 -1.14
N GLY A 145 -2.29 16.24 -1.70
CA GLY A 145 -2.73 17.63 -1.75
C GLY A 145 -3.75 17.87 -2.86
N VAL A 146 -4.26 19.08 -2.92
CA VAL A 146 -5.12 19.56 -4.01
C VAL A 146 -4.27 19.83 -5.25
N GLY A 147 -4.73 19.35 -6.41
CA GLY A 147 -4.04 19.57 -7.69
C GLY A 147 -4.88 19.18 -8.89
N ASN A 148 -4.42 19.61 -10.08
CA ASN A 148 -5.14 19.34 -11.33
C ASN A 148 -5.06 17.88 -11.78
N ILE A 149 -4.19 17.07 -11.17
CA ILE A 149 -3.97 15.67 -11.52
C ILE A 149 -5.26 14.84 -11.51
N TYR A 150 -6.20 15.16 -10.62
CA TYR A 150 -7.50 14.48 -10.53
C TYR A 150 -8.50 14.85 -11.62
N LYS A 151 -8.16 15.79 -12.51
CA LYS A 151 -8.94 16.09 -13.72
C LYS A 151 -8.58 15.17 -14.88
N GLU A 152 -7.45 14.46 -14.77
CA GLU A 152 -6.91 13.58 -15.81
C GLU A 152 -7.16 12.08 -15.48
N ILE A 153 -7.68 11.79 -14.30
CA ILE A 153 -8.09 10.48 -13.79
C ILE A 153 -9.63 10.37 -13.82
#